data_4f3af6e487f6d52e61a693e8030e0796
#
_entry.id   4f3af6e487f6d52e61a693e8030e0796
#
_cell.length_a   1.000
_cell.length_b   1.000
_cell.length_c   1.000
_cell.angle_alpha   90.00
_cell.angle_beta   90.00
_cell.angle_gamma   90.00
#
_symmetry.space_group_name_H-M   'P 1'
#
loop_
_entity.id
_entity.type
_entity.pdbx_description
1 polymer ?
#
loop_
_entity_poly.entity_id
_entity_poly.type
_entity_poly.pdbx_seq_one_letter_code
_entity_poly.pdbx_strand_id
1 'polypeptide(L)'
;MSYRFHAAAPPGEWVNDPNALFFANGRYQLLVQHAADAPDFRRIGWGRLSSPDLMGWRWEGPVMPPEERASIYSGSIAPGAPPRLFFTRHEPDGPWQTQARALLAPDLSGVETLPGTIGPAGRNVRDPFVFRGPKGWRMLVARPCDWTGWRRDPPSTLELWSSPDLDRWERLATVGPWSPPGVMWEVPALIDFGEVQALILSLVDRRADIAECEVRYWLGRMTDQGFARAPGFEEGGLPLDLGPDFYAAIPNMAEGWPTPDRVVVGWASSWRTARAMPWPEARGGGPFTMPRRVELRGDRLMLSPAIGRAPDGVGHLADGGRLRLVRGGARLEVEVSAGRVTVRRDAPDLPHFERRAPAPAAGGPEAPLFIDGPLVEIFWRGAAITAALPGEGRIEIG
;
A
#
# COMPACT_ATOMS: atom_id res chain seq x y z
N MET A 1 -23.91 -1.30 -2.58
CA MET A 1 -23.63 -2.30 -1.52
C MET A 1 -22.48 -1.76 -0.72
N SER A 2 -22.63 -1.62 0.59
CA SER A 2 -21.51 -1.24 1.47
C SER A 2 -20.64 -2.46 1.73
N TYR A 3 -19.32 -2.26 1.82
CA TYR A 3 -18.40 -3.30 2.29
C TYR A 3 -18.69 -3.59 3.74
N ARG A 4 -18.64 -4.89 4.12
CA ARG A 4 -18.97 -5.36 5.46
C ARG A 4 -17.83 -5.14 6.46
N PHE A 5 -16.56 -5.19 5.97
CA PHE A 5 -15.39 -5.09 6.82
C PHE A 5 -14.17 -4.43 6.13
N HIS A 6 -14.23 -4.16 4.84
CA HIS A 6 -13.19 -3.38 4.17
C HIS A 6 -13.47 -1.88 4.29
N ALA A 7 -12.43 -1.11 4.53
CA ALA A 7 -12.52 0.35 4.46
C ALA A 7 -12.72 0.79 3.00
N ALA A 8 -13.63 1.72 2.78
CA ALA A 8 -13.92 2.25 1.45
C ALA A 8 -14.38 3.71 1.50
N ALA A 9 -14.29 4.40 0.37
CA ALA A 9 -14.87 5.73 0.21
C ALA A 9 -16.39 5.72 0.27
N PRO A 10 -17.02 6.88 0.53
CA PRO A 10 -18.44 7.07 0.25
C PRO A 10 -18.77 6.82 -1.22
N PRO A 11 -20.02 6.46 -1.53
CA PRO A 11 -20.47 6.27 -2.91
C PRO A 11 -20.22 7.49 -3.78
N GLY A 12 -19.57 7.29 -4.93
CA GLY A 12 -19.28 8.35 -5.89
C GLY A 12 -18.01 9.13 -5.66
N GLU A 13 -17.28 8.86 -4.57
CA GLU A 13 -16.00 9.47 -4.26
C GLU A 13 -14.83 8.53 -4.59
N TRP A 14 -13.63 9.10 -4.79
CA TRP A 14 -12.41 8.36 -5.10
C TRP A 14 -11.53 8.20 -3.89
N VAL A 15 -10.93 7.00 -3.72
CA VAL A 15 -9.79 6.76 -2.82
C VAL A 15 -8.75 5.90 -3.52
N ASN A 16 -7.49 6.04 -3.14
CA ASN A 16 -6.41 5.16 -3.58
C ASN A 16 -5.43 4.89 -2.43
N ASP A 17 -4.29 5.56 -2.32
CA ASP A 17 -3.23 5.19 -1.38
C ASP A 17 -3.66 5.39 0.08
N PRO A 18 -3.48 4.42 0.97
CA PRO A 18 -3.45 4.68 2.40
C PRO A 18 -2.17 5.44 2.75
N ASN A 19 -2.25 6.38 3.68
CA ASN A 19 -1.14 7.26 4.05
C ASN A 19 -0.71 7.11 5.50
N ALA A 20 -1.65 6.78 6.38
CA ALA A 20 -1.35 6.52 7.78
C ALA A 20 -2.39 5.60 8.41
N LEU A 21 -1.92 4.58 9.12
CA LEU A 21 -2.73 3.72 9.97
C LEU A 21 -2.21 3.86 11.41
N PHE A 22 -3.04 4.38 12.32
CA PHE A 22 -2.65 4.66 13.71
C PHE A 22 -3.83 4.50 14.68
N PHE A 23 -3.54 4.49 15.97
CA PHE A 23 -4.56 4.44 17.01
C PHE A 23 -4.59 5.76 17.77
N ALA A 24 -5.74 6.40 17.82
CA ALA A 24 -5.96 7.64 18.54
C ALA A 24 -7.43 7.79 18.96
N ASN A 25 -7.68 8.47 20.06
CA ASN A 25 -9.03 8.74 20.60
C ASN A 25 -9.87 7.46 20.78
N GLY A 26 -9.20 6.35 21.19
CA GLY A 26 -9.86 5.07 21.42
C GLY A 26 -10.29 4.29 20.17
N ARG A 27 -9.82 4.71 18.98
CA ARG A 27 -10.18 4.09 17.70
C ARG A 27 -8.98 3.97 16.77
N TYR A 28 -9.02 2.99 15.90
CA TYR A 28 -8.11 2.89 14.75
C TYR A 28 -8.49 3.95 13.71
N GLN A 29 -7.50 4.61 13.18
CA GLN A 29 -7.62 5.69 12.22
C GLN A 29 -6.87 5.32 10.95
N LEU A 30 -7.48 5.55 9.80
CA LEU A 30 -6.86 5.36 8.49
C LEU A 30 -6.99 6.67 7.68
N LEU A 31 -5.86 7.30 7.39
CA LEU A 31 -5.80 8.42 6.46
C LEU A 31 -5.49 7.90 5.06
N VAL A 32 -6.20 8.43 4.07
CA VAL A 32 -6.17 7.93 2.70
C VAL A 32 -6.16 9.07 1.69
N GLN A 33 -5.60 8.87 0.52
CA GLN A 33 -5.84 9.77 -0.60
C GLN A 33 -7.31 9.75 -0.98
N HIS A 34 -7.88 10.94 -1.20
CA HIS A 34 -9.30 11.12 -1.43
C HIS A 34 -9.58 12.27 -2.39
N ALA A 35 -10.54 12.07 -3.27
CA ALA A 35 -11.15 13.12 -4.09
C ALA A 35 -12.68 12.99 -4.06
N ALA A 36 -13.36 14.07 -3.68
CA ALA A 36 -14.83 14.10 -3.64
C ALA A 36 -15.46 14.05 -5.02
N ASP A 37 -14.78 14.63 -6.01
CA ASP A 37 -15.18 14.63 -7.42
C ASP A 37 -14.28 13.63 -8.17
N ALA A 38 -14.70 12.39 -8.27
CA ALA A 38 -13.89 11.31 -8.85
C ALA A 38 -13.62 11.42 -10.35
N PRO A 39 -12.57 10.83 -10.83
CA PRO A 39 -11.20 10.70 -10.38
C PRO A 39 -10.31 11.80 -10.98
N ASP A 40 -10.35 12.99 -10.45
CA ASP A 40 -9.46 14.06 -10.89
C ASP A 40 -8.23 14.15 -9.98
N PHE A 41 -7.13 13.54 -10.41
CA PHE A 41 -5.82 13.63 -9.73
C PHE A 41 -5.28 15.05 -9.56
N ARG A 42 -5.95 16.06 -10.12
CA ARG A 42 -5.64 17.48 -9.91
C ARG A 42 -6.21 18.03 -8.62
N ARG A 43 -7.10 17.27 -7.96
CA ARG A 43 -7.81 17.71 -6.75
C ARG A 43 -7.83 16.65 -5.66
N ILE A 44 -6.74 15.92 -5.52
CA ILE A 44 -6.58 14.93 -4.45
C ILE A 44 -6.16 15.63 -3.16
N GLY A 45 -6.82 15.27 -2.08
CA GLY A 45 -6.47 15.56 -0.71
C GLY A 45 -6.40 14.28 0.11
N TRP A 46 -6.55 14.39 1.43
CA TRP A 46 -6.64 13.24 2.33
C TRP A 46 -7.98 13.23 3.05
N GLY A 47 -8.58 12.04 3.11
CA GLY A 47 -9.75 11.73 3.91
C GLY A 47 -9.39 10.83 5.10
N ARG A 48 -10.33 10.66 6.00
CA ARG A 48 -10.17 9.86 7.21
C ARG A 48 -11.29 8.86 7.39
N LEU A 49 -10.90 7.63 7.72
CA LEU A 49 -11.80 6.58 8.21
C LEU A 49 -11.42 6.23 9.65
N SER A 50 -12.38 5.79 10.43
CA SER A 50 -12.14 5.27 11.78
C SER A 50 -12.84 3.93 12.02
N SER A 51 -12.26 3.11 12.89
CA SER A 51 -12.82 1.83 13.28
C SER A 51 -12.58 1.51 14.76
N PRO A 52 -13.50 0.88 15.46
CA PRO A 52 -13.27 0.38 16.82
C PRO A 52 -12.44 -0.91 16.86
N ASP A 53 -12.39 -1.68 15.75
CA ASP A 53 -11.97 -3.09 15.73
C ASP A 53 -11.25 -3.52 14.44
N LEU A 54 -10.83 -2.56 13.59
CA LEU A 54 -10.23 -2.77 12.27
C LEU A 54 -11.19 -3.37 11.21
N MET A 55 -12.50 -3.50 11.51
CA MET A 55 -13.52 -4.02 10.58
C MET A 55 -14.65 -3.03 10.34
N GLY A 56 -15.20 -2.47 11.41
CA GLY A 56 -16.33 -1.52 11.33
C GLY A 56 -15.86 -0.11 10.95
N TRP A 57 -15.45 0.08 9.70
CA TRP A 57 -14.94 1.35 9.21
C TRP A 57 -16.05 2.36 8.95
N ARG A 58 -15.84 3.58 9.42
CA ARG A 58 -16.71 4.72 9.19
C ARG A 58 -15.93 5.84 8.52
N TRP A 59 -16.48 6.40 7.46
CA TRP A 59 -15.97 7.61 6.84
C TRP A 59 -16.22 8.81 7.76
N GLU A 60 -15.18 9.57 8.04
CA GLU A 60 -15.21 10.74 8.93
C GLU A 60 -15.15 12.05 8.15
N GLY A 61 -14.85 11.98 6.85
CA GLY A 61 -14.74 13.14 6.00
C GLY A 61 -13.30 13.48 5.58
N PRO A 62 -13.17 14.54 4.75
CA PRO A 62 -11.86 15.09 4.40
C PRO A 62 -11.17 15.65 5.65
N VAL A 63 -9.87 15.35 5.82
CA VAL A 63 -9.03 15.86 6.91
C VAL A 63 -8.02 16.88 6.41
N MET A 64 -7.56 16.71 5.17
CA MET A 64 -6.66 17.64 4.49
C MET A 64 -7.13 17.77 3.03
N PRO A 65 -8.01 18.74 2.74
CA PRO A 65 -8.50 18.95 1.39
C PRO A 65 -7.37 19.44 0.46
N PRO A 66 -7.52 19.28 -0.87
CA PRO A 66 -6.56 19.84 -1.81
C PRO A 66 -6.49 21.36 -1.66
N GLU A 67 -5.34 21.93 -1.91
CA GLU A 67 -5.14 23.36 -1.97
C GLU A 67 -5.70 23.95 -3.29
N GLU A 68 -5.85 25.25 -3.38
CA GLU A 68 -6.37 25.92 -4.58
C GLU A 68 -5.59 25.55 -5.86
N ARG A 69 -4.25 25.45 -5.73
CA ARG A 69 -3.33 25.18 -6.85
C ARG A 69 -2.53 23.90 -6.72
N ALA A 70 -2.76 23.11 -5.68
CA ALA A 70 -1.98 21.90 -5.46
C ALA A 70 -2.84 20.74 -4.95
N SER A 71 -2.55 19.57 -5.45
CA SER A 71 -3.00 18.30 -4.89
C SER A 71 -2.08 17.88 -3.75
N ILE A 72 -2.65 17.17 -2.79
CA ILE A 72 -1.93 16.57 -1.68
C ILE A 72 -1.77 15.08 -1.96
N TYR A 73 -0.58 14.70 -2.38
CA TYR A 73 -0.22 13.31 -2.69
C TYR A 73 0.18 12.53 -1.43
N SER A 74 0.54 11.29 -1.62
CA SER A 74 0.83 10.34 -0.55
C SER A 74 1.95 10.79 0.39
N GLY A 75 1.97 10.15 1.55
CA GLY A 75 2.93 10.46 2.60
C GLY A 75 2.77 9.58 3.83
N SER A 76 3.10 10.10 5.00
CA SER A 76 3.13 9.35 6.25
C SER A 76 2.82 10.22 7.46
N ILE A 77 2.78 9.57 8.65
CA ILE A 77 2.61 10.21 9.95
C ILE A 77 3.80 9.94 10.85
N ALA A 78 4.24 10.93 11.59
CA ALA A 78 5.16 10.76 12.72
C ALA A 78 4.42 11.01 14.04
N PRO A 79 4.69 10.20 15.08
CA PRO A 79 4.10 10.39 16.39
C PRO A 79 4.54 11.71 17.03
N GLY A 80 3.68 12.24 17.88
CA GLY A 80 3.90 13.47 18.62
C GLY A 80 2.61 13.97 19.28
N ALA A 81 2.68 15.07 19.98
CA ALA A 81 1.53 15.75 20.57
C ALA A 81 1.54 17.24 20.15
N PRO A 82 0.92 17.60 19.04
CA PRO A 82 0.15 16.79 18.09
C PRO A 82 1.02 15.93 17.14
N PRO A 83 0.46 14.87 16.53
CA PRO A 83 1.13 14.12 15.46
C PRO A 83 1.41 15.00 14.25
N ARG A 84 2.49 14.67 13.51
CA ARG A 84 2.84 15.40 12.28
C ARG A 84 2.61 14.53 11.05
N LEU A 85 1.94 15.08 10.06
CA LEU A 85 1.77 14.51 8.74
C LEU A 85 2.88 15.03 7.82
N PHE A 86 3.37 14.15 6.97
CA PHE A 86 4.35 14.44 5.92
C PHE A 86 3.75 14.00 4.59
N PHE A 87 3.78 14.87 3.58
CA PHE A 87 3.08 14.63 2.33
C PHE A 87 3.78 15.32 1.17
N THR A 88 3.45 14.90 -0.04
CA THR A 88 3.88 15.57 -1.24
C THR A 88 2.83 16.58 -1.70
N ARG A 89 3.24 17.80 -1.88
CA ARG A 89 2.46 18.85 -2.50
C ARG A 89 2.76 18.88 -4.00
N HIS A 90 1.78 18.58 -4.82
CA HIS A 90 1.90 18.52 -6.28
C HIS A 90 1.15 19.66 -6.94
N GLU A 91 1.86 20.49 -7.71
CA GLU A 91 1.29 21.57 -8.50
C GLU A 91 1.13 21.12 -9.95
N PRO A 92 -0.11 20.89 -10.45
CA PRO A 92 -0.35 20.36 -11.79
C PRO A 92 0.19 21.23 -12.92
N ASP A 93 0.15 22.54 -12.73
CA ASP A 93 0.59 23.54 -13.71
C ASP A 93 2.08 23.93 -13.52
N GLY A 94 2.73 23.36 -12.52
CA GLY A 94 4.14 23.55 -12.21
C GLY A 94 4.94 22.28 -12.46
N PRO A 95 6.24 22.37 -12.63
CA PRO A 95 7.07 21.18 -12.80
C PRO A 95 7.42 20.49 -11.48
N TRP A 96 6.86 20.91 -10.35
CA TRP A 96 7.44 20.62 -9.05
C TRP A 96 6.52 19.86 -8.10
N GLN A 97 7.08 18.79 -7.57
CA GLN A 97 6.64 18.12 -6.36
C GLN A 97 7.55 18.56 -5.21
N THR A 98 6.95 19.01 -4.14
CA THR A 98 7.66 19.44 -2.92
C THR A 98 7.15 18.65 -1.74
N GLN A 99 8.02 18.36 -0.75
CA GLN A 99 7.61 17.71 0.46
C GLN A 99 7.21 18.78 1.48
N ALA A 100 6.09 18.54 2.15
CA ALA A 100 5.51 19.45 3.13
C ALA A 100 5.10 18.70 4.40
N ARG A 101 4.73 19.44 5.43
CA ARG A 101 4.29 18.90 6.71
C ARG A 101 3.13 19.69 7.31
N ALA A 102 2.33 19.00 8.12
CA ALA A 102 1.22 19.61 8.85
C ALA A 102 1.10 19.00 10.26
N LEU A 103 0.51 19.73 11.17
CA LEU A 103 0.07 19.24 12.47
C LEU A 103 -1.35 18.70 12.36
N LEU A 104 -1.58 17.47 12.80
CA LEU A 104 -2.93 16.92 12.88
C LEU A 104 -3.62 17.43 14.13
N ALA A 105 -4.80 18.00 14.00
CA ALA A 105 -5.58 18.51 15.13
C ALA A 105 -5.82 17.38 16.17
N PRO A 106 -5.82 17.67 17.49
CA PRO A 106 -6.01 16.66 18.54
C PRO A 106 -7.35 15.89 18.44
N ASP A 107 -8.38 16.54 17.93
CA ASP A 107 -9.69 15.96 17.65
C ASP A 107 -9.78 15.26 16.28
N LEU A 108 -8.68 15.27 15.53
CA LEU A 108 -8.54 14.70 14.18
C LEU A 108 -9.46 15.33 13.12
N SER A 109 -10.00 16.52 13.36
CA SER A 109 -10.96 17.19 12.48
C SER A 109 -10.31 17.87 11.27
N GLY A 110 -9.00 18.11 11.30
CA GLY A 110 -8.28 18.80 10.24
C GLY A 110 -6.80 18.93 10.53
N VAL A 111 -6.12 19.74 9.73
CA VAL A 111 -4.68 19.95 9.83
C VAL A 111 -4.32 21.43 9.82
N GLU A 112 -3.21 21.76 10.47
CA GLU A 112 -2.51 23.02 10.33
C GLU A 112 -1.25 22.81 9.48
N THR A 113 -1.27 23.26 8.23
CA THR A 113 -0.09 23.19 7.35
C THR A 113 1.01 24.11 7.87
N LEU A 114 2.19 23.53 8.08
CA LEU A 114 3.36 24.28 8.53
C LEU A 114 4.08 24.93 7.33
N PRO A 115 4.62 26.15 7.51
CA PRO A 115 5.26 26.86 6.41
C PRO A 115 6.55 26.21 5.95
N GLY A 116 6.88 26.46 4.68
CA GLY A 116 8.12 25.98 4.04
C GLY A 116 8.05 24.53 3.59
N THR A 117 9.01 24.17 2.76
CA THR A 117 9.21 22.82 2.25
C THR A 117 10.28 22.10 3.05
N ILE A 118 10.25 20.78 3.04
CA ILE A 118 11.22 19.91 3.67
C ILE A 118 11.79 18.91 2.66
N GLY A 119 13.03 18.45 2.86
CA GLY A 119 13.63 17.43 2.01
C GLY A 119 13.72 17.82 0.54
N PRO A 120 13.60 16.84 -0.38
CA PRO A 120 13.79 17.09 -1.78
C PRO A 120 12.58 17.74 -2.46
N ALA A 121 12.88 18.50 -3.52
CA ALA A 121 11.89 19.01 -4.46
C ALA A 121 12.31 18.62 -5.89
N GLY A 122 11.36 18.52 -6.80
CA GLY A 122 11.66 18.20 -8.18
C GLY A 122 10.44 17.80 -8.99
N ARG A 123 10.66 17.52 -10.27
CA ARG A 123 9.60 17.15 -11.20
C ARG A 123 8.89 15.85 -10.81
N ASN A 124 9.65 14.90 -10.27
CA ASN A 124 9.14 13.56 -9.97
C ASN A 124 9.82 13.06 -8.69
N VAL A 125 9.32 13.52 -7.52
CA VAL A 125 9.85 13.18 -6.19
C VAL A 125 8.71 13.26 -5.19
N ARG A 126 8.37 12.12 -4.54
CA ARG A 126 7.14 12.02 -3.74
C ARG A 126 7.16 10.95 -2.66
N ASP A 127 6.07 10.91 -1.91
CA ASP A 127 5.71 9.90 -0.92
C ASP A 127 6.70 9.83 0.25
N PRO A 128 6.83 10.92 1.04
CA PRO A 128 7.73 10.94 2.18
C PRO A 128 7.27 9.97 3.26
N PHE A 129 8.11 8.99 3.60
CA PHE A 129 7.91 8.06 4.71
C PHE A 129 8.87 8.38 5.84
N VAL A 130 8.34 8.83 6.98
CA VAL A 130 9.11 9.24 8.15
C VAL A 130 9.11 8.14 9.21
N PHE A 131 10.28 7.85 9.79
CA PHE A 131 10.47 6.82 10.80
C PHE A 131 11.59 7.19 11.78
N ARG A 132 11.64 6.50 12.93
CA ARG A 132 12.70 6.68 13.92
C ARG A 132 14.02 6.12 13.41
N GLY A 133 15.08 6.91 13.49
CA GLY A 133 16.45 6.50 13.26
C GLY A 133 17.26 6.43 14.57
N PRO A 134 18.52 6.00 14.50
CA PRO A 134 19.37 5.89 15.68
C PRO A 134 19.60 7.22 16.43
N LYS A 135 19.56 8.34 15.72
CA LYS A 135 19.83 9.68 16.26
C LYS A 135 18.77 10.68 15.77
N GLY A 136 17.50 10.47 16.12
CA GLY A 136 16.38 11.32 15.67
C GLY A 136 15.53 10.64 14.60
N TRP A 137 15.26 11.33 13.51
CA TRP A 137 14.33 10.90 12.48
C TRP A 137 15.02 10.60 11.16
N ARG A 138 14.41 9.75 10.38
CA ARG A 138 14.77 9.47 8.99
C ARG A 138 13.53 9.64 8.12
N MET A 139 13.76 9.99 6.85
CA MET A 139 12.72 10.07 5.83
C MET A 139 13.22 9.43 4.55
N LEU A 140 12.42 8.53 4.00
CA LEU A 140 12.57 8.03 2.64
C LEU A 140 11.65 8.83 1.73
N VAL A 141 12.14 9.23 0.58
CA VAL A 141 11.34 9.89 -0.46
C VAL A 141 11.60 9.19 -1.79
N ALA A 142 10.54 8.78 -2.48
CA ALA A 142 10.66 8.15 -3.77
C ALA A 142 11.07 9.17 -4.85
N ARG A 143 11.97 8.73 -5.74
CA ARG A 143 12.34 9.43 -6.96
C ARG A 143 12.09 8.49 -8.15
N PRO A 144 10.83 8.33 -8.54
CA PRO A 144 10.45 7.42 -9.61
C PRO A 144 10.91 7.95 -10.98
N CYS A 145 11.04 7.04 -11.95
CA CYS A 145 11.15 7.41 -13.35
C CYS A 145 9.85 8.07 -13.84
N ASP A 146 9.93 8.91 -14.87
CA ASP A 146 8.78 9.65 -15.37
C ASP A 146 7.73 8.73 -16.05
N TRP A 147 6.47 9.13 -15.99
CA TRP A 147 5.36 8.48 -16.66
C TRP A 147 5.47 8.50 -18.19
N THR A 148 6.00 9.56 -18.75
CA THR A 148 6.01 9.80 -20.19
C THR A 148 7.37 9.58 -20.82
N GLY A 149 8.44 9.78 -20.07
CA GLY A 149 9.83 9.76 -20.53
C GLY A 149 10.66 8.58 -20.02
N TRP A 150 10.05 7.57 -19.39
CA TRP A 150 10.74 6.51 -18.65
C TRP A 150 11.88 5.81 -19.41
N ARG A 151 11.82 5.76 -20.75
CA ARG A 151 12.88 5.16 -21.59
C ARG A 151 14.17 5.96 -21.58
N ARG A 152 14.12 7.24 -21.20
CA ARG A 152 15.24 8.17 -21.17
C ARG A 152 15.63 8.57 -19.75
N ASP A 153 14.78 8.27 -18.78
CA ASP A 153 15.02 8.62 -17.39
C ASP A 153 15.91 7.59 -16.70
N PRO A 154 16.67 7.99 -15.68
CA PRO A 154 17.37 7.04 -14.83
C PRO A 154 16.39 6.11 -14.13
N PRO A 155 16.83 4.91 -13.73
CA PRO A 155 16.03 4.03 -12.91
C PRO A 155 15.56 4.72 -11.63
N SER A 156 14.39 4.28 -11.10
CA SER A 156 13.86 4.79 -9.84
C SER A 156 14.82 4.52 -8.67
N THR A 157 14.86 5.47 -7.75
CA THR A 157 15.64 5.40 -6.50
C THR A 157 14.83 5.95 -5.34
N LEU A 158 15.34 5.81 -4.10
CA LEU A 158 14.87 6.59 -2.96
C LEU A 158 15.98 7.54 -2.51
N GLU A 159 15.58 8.66 -1.95
CA GLU A 159 16.47 9.51 -1.17
C GLU A 159 16.25 9.25 0.32
N LEU A 160 17.34 9.08 1.06
CA LEU A 160 17.33 8.97 2.50
C LEU A 160 17.77 10.30 3.12
N TRP A 161 16.95 10.80 4.03
CA TRP A 161 17.16 12.07 4.73
C TRP A 161 17.15 11.86 6.24
N SER A 162 17.79 12.76 6.99
CA SER A 162 17.81 12.78 8.46
C SER A 162 17.34 14.11 9.01
N SER A 163 16.74 14.05 10.22
CA SER A 163 16.34 15.23 10.97
C SER A 163 16.47 14.99 12.47
N PRO A 164 16.98 15.96 13.25
CA PRO A 164 16.92 15.88 14.70
C PRO A 164 15.54 16.20 15.28
N ASP A 165 14.70 16.98 14.57
CA ASP A 165 13.53 17.68 15.10
C ASP A 165 12.28 17.63 14.20
N LEU A 166 12.30 16.92 13.06
CA LEU A 166 11.25 16.87 12.05
C LEU A 166 11.05 18.17 11.24
N ASP A 167 11.89 19.17 11.45
CA ASP A 167 11.83 20.45 10.77
C ASP A 167 13.02 20.69 9.84
N ARG A 168 14.21 20.39 10.30
CA ARG A 168 15.46 20.53 9.53
C ARG A 168 15.90 19.18 8.99
N TRP A 169 15.99 19.06 7.68
CA TRP A 169 16.31 17.82 7.01
C TRP A 169 17.60 17.92 6.20
N GLU A 170 18.45 16.92 6.35
CA GLU A 170 19.70 16.77 5.61
C GLU A 170 19.72 15.46 4.85
N ARG A 171 20.14 15.51 3.58
CA ARG A 171 20.25 14.32 2.75
C ARG A 171 21.42 13.46 3.20
N LEU A 172 21.19 12.17 3.38
CA LEU A 172 22.22 11.20 3.75
C LEU A 172 22.72 10.39 2.56
N ALA A 173 21.80 9.73 1.84
CA ALA A 173 22.16 8.75 0.83
C ALA A 173 21.08 8.60 -0.26
N THR A 174 21.45 7.86 -1.30
CA THR A 174 20.52 7.27 -2.29
C THR A 174 20.38 5.78 -2.00
N VAL A 175 19.16 5.26 -2.06
CA VAL A 175 18.86 3.83 -1.97
C VAL A 175 18.44 3.32 -3.36
N GLY A 176 19.12 2.27 -3.82
CA GLY A 176 18.91 1.74 -5.17
C GLY A 176 19.85 2.37 -6.22
N PRO A 177 19.57 2.20 -7.53
CA PRO A 177 18.44 1.48 -8.10
C PRO A 177 18.60 -0.04 -8.04
N TRP A 178 17.47 -0.77 -7.91
CA TRP A 178 17.44 -2.25 -7.95
C TRP A 178 16.44 -2.78 -8.98
N SER A 179 15.86 -1.89 -9.77
CA SER A 179 14.95 -2.19 -10.86
C SER A 179 15.50 -1.59 -12.16
N PRO A 180 15.20 -2.18 -13.31
CA PRO A 180 15.54 -1.58 -14.59
C PRO A 180 14.78 -0.27 -14.82
N PRO A 181 15.22 0.58 -15.77
CA PRO A 181 14.45 1.73 -16.22
C PRO A 181 13.03 1.33 -16.61
N GLY A 182 12.05 2.17 -16.33
CA GLY A 182 10.64 1.92 -16.60
C GLY A 182 9.85 1.27 -15.48
N VAL A 183 10.50 0.88 -14.39
CA VAL A 183 9.83 0.46 -13.15
C VAL A 183 9.84 1.64 -12.18
N MET A 184 8.67 2.23 -11.96
CA MET A 184 8.47 3.33 -11.01
C MET A 184 8.42 2.79 -9.59
N TRP A 185 9.05 3.50 -8.66
CA TRP A 185 9.00 3.25 -7.23
C TRP A 185 8.17 4.32 -6.55
N GLU A 186 7.16 3.91 -5.80
CA GLU A 186 6.24 4.78 -5.08
C GLU A 186 5.99 4.26 -3.66
N VAL A 187 5.48 5.10 -2.80
CA VAL A 187 5.02 4.76 -1.44
C VAL A 187 6.04 3.89 -0.68
N PRO A 188 7.28 4.37 -0.47
CA PRO A 188 8.25 3.64 0.32
C PRO A 188 7.77 3.52 1.75
N ALA A 189 7.99 2.35 2.38
CA ALA A 189 7.70 2.14 3.79
C ALA A 189 8.73 1.20 4.42
N LEU A 190 8.88 1.27 5.73
CA LEU A 190 9.83 0.45 6.47
C LEU A 190 9.15 -0.19 7.68
N ILE A 191 9.29 -1.50 7.84
CA ILE A 191 8.89 -2.22 9.05
C ILE A 191 10.13 -2.66 9.80
N ASP A 192 10.19 -2.33 11.08
CA ASP A 192 11.31 -2.70 11.93
C ASP A 192 10.99 -3.97 12.75
N PHE A 193 11.82 -5.00 12.61
CA PHE A 193 11.78 -6.24 13.41
C PHE A 193 12.95 -6.34 14.39
N GLY A 194 13.63 -5.22 14.66
CA GLY A 194 14.80 -5.14 15.52
C GLY A 194 16.11 -5.29 14.73
N GLU A 195 16.64 -6.49 14.62
CA GLU A 195 17.88 -6.73 13.87
C GLU A 195 17.71 -6.65 12.35
N VAL A 196 16.52 -6.96 11.86
CA VAL A 196 16.16 -6.95 10.44
C VAL A 196 15.02 -5.97 10.22
N GLN A 197 15.05 -5.27 9.10
CA GLN A 197 14.01 -4.37 8.63
C GLN A 197 13.51 -4.83 7.27
N ALA A 198 12.23 -4.61 7.01
CA ALA A 198 11.65 -4.80 5.69
C ALA A 198 11.40 -3.46 5.04
N LEU A 199 12.10 -3.17 3.94
CA LEU A 199 11.78 -2.05 3.05
C LEU A 199 10.69 -2.50 2.09
N ILE A 200 9.58 -1.80 2.05
CA ILE A 200 8.43 -2.05 1.20
C ILE A 200 8.38 -0.96 0.13
N LEU A 201 8.13 -1.35 -1.11
CA LEU A 201 7.96 -0.45 -2.25
C LEU A 201 6.75 -0.88 -3.08
N SER A 202 5.99 0.10 -3.51
CA SER A 202 4.96 -0.06 -4.52
C SER A 202 5.57 0.21 -5.89
N LEU A 203 5.41 -0.72 -6.82
CA LEU A 203 6.05 -0.72 -8.12
C LEU A 203 5.01 -0.63 -9.24
N VAL A 204 5.28 0.23 -10.23
CA VAL A 204 4.53 0.27 -11.49
C VAL A 204 5.48 -0.05 -12.64
N ASP A 205 5.31 -1.21 -13.24
CA ASP A 205 6.09 -1.58 -14.42
C ASP A 205 5.46 -0.99 -15.68
N ARG A 206 6.15 -0.01 -16.26
CA ARG A 206 5.72 0.74 -17.45
C ARG A 206 6.25 0.14 -18.76
N ARG A 207 7.01 -0.94 -18.71
CA ARG A 207 7.60 -1.55 -19.90
C ARG A 207 6.59 -2.40 -20.68
N ALA A 208 5.57 -2.91 -19.97
CA ALA A 208 4.44 -3.59 -20.59
C ALA A 208 3.44 -2.59 -21.20
N ASP A 209 2.68 -3.01 -22.21
CA ASP A 209 1.64 -2.20 -22.86
C ASP A 209 0.59 -1.71 -21.85
N ILE A 210 0.32 -2.53 -20.85
CA ILE A 210 -0.51 -2.18 -19.71
C ILE A 210 0.36 -2.23 -18.46
N ALA A 211 0.50 -1.09 -17.79
CA ALA A 211 1.33 -0.97 -16.59
C ALA A 211 0.89 -1.97 -15.50
N GLU A 212 1.82 -2.78 -15.02
CA GLU A 212 1.59 -3.73 -13.94
C GLU A 212 1.93 -3.10 -12.60
N CYS A 213 1.07 -3.30 -11.61
CA CYS A 213 1.25 -2.84 -10.25
C CYS A 213 1.55 -4.01 -9.32
N GLU A 214 2.51 -3.83 -8.43
CA GLU A 214 2.81 -4.80 -7.38
C GLU A 214 3.44 -4.11 -6.17
N VAL A 215 3.38 -4.75 -5.02
CA VAL A 215 4.13 -4.36 -3.84
C VAL A 215 5.18 -5.41 -3.54
N ARG A 216 6.42 -4.98 -3.39
CA ARG A 216 7.55 -5.84 -3.03
C ARG A 216 8.21 -5.40 -1.74
N TYR A 217 8.86 -6.33 -1.07
CA TYR A 217 9.70 -6.05 0.09
C TYR A 217 11.10 -6.62 -0.06
N TRP A 218 12.05 -5.96 0.56
CA TRP A 218 13.43 -6.37 0.71
C TRP A 218 13.76 -6.45 2.20
N LEU A 219 14.34 -7.55 2.65
CA LEU A 219 14.90 -7.63 3.98
C LEU A 219 16.32 -7.05 4.01
N GLY A 220 16.66 -6.42 5.12
CA GLY A 220 17.98 -5.80 5.28
C GLY A 220 18.03 -4.87 6.48
N ARG A 221 18.86 -3.84 6.38
CA ARG A 221 18.99 -2.84 7.43
C ARG A 221 19.22 -1.45 6.84
N MET A 222 18.46 -0.48 7.31
CA MET A 222 18.67 0.93 6.98
C MET A 222 19.85 1.49 7.77
N THR A 223 20.79 2.08 7.06
CA THR A 223 21.98 2.77 7.61
C THR A 223 22.02 4.20 7.08
N ASP A 224 22.93 5.02 7.57
CA ASP A 224 23.13 6.38 7.05
C ASP A 224 23.70 6.38 5.62
N GLN A 225 24.17 5.23 5.10
CA GLN A 225 24.68 5.06 3.75
C GLN A 225 23.65 4.44 2.78
N GLY A 226 22.43 4.19 3.25
CA GLY A 226 21.36 3.56 2.48
C GLY A 226 20.87 2.25 3.08
N PHE A 227 20.19 1.42 2.30
CA PHE A 227 19.63 0.15 2.74
C PHE A 227 20.55 -1.01 2.34
N ALA A 228 21.19 -1.62 3.33
CA ALA A 228 21.99 -2.83 3.16
C ALA A 228 21.05 -4.05 3.09
N ARG A 229 20.88 -4.63 1.89
CA ARG A 229 20.03 -5.78 1.66
C ARG A 229 20.61 -7.04 2.30
N ALA A 230 19.75 -7.87 2.88
CA ALA A 230 20.14 -9.18 3.40
C ALA A 230 20.49 -10.14 2.25
N PRO A 231 21.31 -11.19 2.50
CA PRO A 231 21.58 -12.23 1.53
C PRO A 231 20.28 -12.84 0.96
N GLY A 232 20.25 -13.08 -0.34
CA GLY A 232 19.07 -13.57 -1.07
C GLY A 232 18.13 -12.48 -1.60
N PHE A 233 18.42 -11.21 -1.32
CA PHE A 233 17.66 -10.06 -1.84
C PHE A 233 18.44 -9.19 -2.84
N GLU A 234 19.54 -9.72 -3.38
CA GLU A 234 20.43 -8.99 -4.30
C GLU A 234 19.79 -8.71 -5.65
N GLU A 235 18.99 -9.65 -6.16
CA GLU A 235 18.41 -9.60 -7.50
C GLU A 235 16.98 -9.04 -7.54
N GLY A 236 16.38 -8.76 -6.39
CA GLY A 236 15.04 -8.22 -6.32
C GLY A 236 14.33 -8.52 -5.01
N GLY A 237 13.24 -7.81 -4.76
CA GLY A 237 12.37 -8.03 -3.61
C GLY A 237 11.42 -9.20 -3.85
N LEU A 238 10.78 -9.63 -2.77
CA LEU A 238 9.70 -10.62 -2.82
C LEU A 238 8.34 -9.90 -2.85
N PRO A 239 7.35 -10.45 -3.55
CA PRO A 239 6.01 -9.88 -3.53
C PRO A 239 5.41 -9.95 -2.11
N LEU A 240 4.81 -8.84 -1.68
CA LEU A 240 4.10 -8.79 -0.40
C LEU A 240 2.70 -9.40 -0.52
N ASP A 241 2.07 -9.29 -1.69
CA ASP A 241 0.81 -9.93 -2.05
C ASP A 241 0.97 -10.61 -3.41
N LEU A 242 0.35 -11.75 -3.60
CA LEU A 242 0.45 -12.52 -4.83
C LEU A 242 -0.67 -12.22 -5.83
N GLY A 243 -1.70 -11.50 -5.41
CA GLY A 243 -2.84 -11.14 -6.25
C GLY A 243 -2.60 -9.93 -7.16
N PRO A 244 -3.56 -9.65 -8.06
CA PRO A 244 -3.51 -8.52 -8.99
C PRO A 244 -3.83 -7.16 -8.35
N ASP A 245 -4.51 -7.15 -7.20
CA ASP A 245 -5.18 -5.95 -6.68
C ASP A 245 -4.69 -5.60 -5.27
N PHE A 246 -3.39 -5.29 -5.19
CA PHE A 246 -2.74 -4.83 -3.97
C PHE A 246 -1.68 -3.80 -4.29
N TYR A 247 -1.85 -2.59 -3.79
CA TYR A 247 -0.93 -1.48 -4.07
C TYR A 247 -0.80 -0.52 -2.89
N ALA A 248 0.22 0.36 -2.90
CA ALA A 248 0.47 1.44 -1.96
C ALA A 248 0.46 1.01 -0.48
N ALA A 249 1.10 -0.12 -0.17
CA ALA A 249 1.05 -0.70 1.17
C ALA A 249 1.83 0.12 2.20
N ILE A 250 1.18 0.42 3.32
CA ILE A 250 1.78 1.11 4.47
C ILE A 250 1.65 0.29 5.76
N PRO A 251 2.64 0.41 6.68
CA PRO A 251 2.53 -0.14 8.02
C PRO A 251 1.73 0.79 8.95
N ASN A 252 1.28 0.22 10.08
CA ASN A 252 0.76 1.00 11.18
C ASN A 252 1.88 1.81 11.87
N MET A 253 1.50 2.94 12.45
CA MET A 253 2.35 3.65 13.40
C MET A 253 2.40 2.83 14.70
N ALA A 254 3.57 2.33 15.05
CA ALA A 254 3.75 1.47 16.22
C ALA A 254 3.52 2.21 17.54
N GLU A 255 3.91 3.49 17.63
CA GLU A 255 3.72 4.32 18.81
C GLU A 255 2.23 4.62 19.00
N GLY A 256 1.70 4.27 20.18
CA GLY A 256 0.28 4.42 20.50
C GLY A 256 -0.61 3.27 20.01
N TRP A 257 -0.10 2.31 19.24
CA TRP A 257 -0.85 1.14 18.81
C TRP A 257 -1.18 0.23 20.01
N PRO A 258 -2.41 -0.31 20.10
CA PRO A 258 -2.85 -1.04 21.32
C PRO A 258 -2.13 -2.36 21.57
N THR A 259 -1.52 -2.94 20.55
CA THR A 259 -0.81 -4.23 20.61
C THR A 259 0.61 -4.07 20.03
N PRO A 260 1.53 -5.00 20.32
CA PRO A 260 2.86 -4.98 19.72
C PRO A 260 2.85 -5.41 18.23
N ASP A 261 1.67 -5.65 17.65
CA ASP A 261 1.55 -6.15 16.29
C ASP A 261 2.03 -5.13 15.26
N ARG A 262 2.73 -5.63 14.27
CA ARG A 262 2.98 -4.91 13.01
C ARG A 262 1.86 -5.24 12.06
N VAL A 263 1.21 -4.22 11.56
CA VAL A 263 0.03 -4.35 10.69
C VAL A 263 0.26 -3.56 9.43
N VAL A 264 -0.10 -4.12 8.29
CA VAL A 264 -0.08 -3.41 7.00
C VAL A 264 -1.49 -3.33 6.43
N VAL A 265 -1.74 -2.26 5.70
CA VAL A 265 -2.92 -2.08 4.86
C VAL A 265 -2.46 -1.58 3.50
N GLY A 266 -3.14 -1.99 2.44
CA GLY A 266 -2.89 -1.51 1.09
C GLY A 266 -4.19 -1.13 0.39
N TRP A 267 -4.08 -0.46 -0.73
CA TRP A 267 -5.19 -0.27 -1.64
C TRP A 267 -5.52 -1.60 -2.30
N ALA A 268 -6.76 -2.11 -2.10
CA ALA A 268 -7.22 -3.39 -2.65
C ALA A 268 -7.64 -3.23 -4.11
N SER A 269 -6.77 -2.63 -4.88
CA SER A 269 -6.92 -2.36 -6.30
C SER A 269 -5.54 -2.20 -6.94
N SER A 270 -5.55 -1.82 -8.20
CA SER A 270 -4.39 -1.38 -8.97
C SER A 270 -4.84 -0.33 -9.98
N TRP A 271 -3.91 0.42 -10.56
CA TRP A 271 -4.26 1.40 -11.59
C TRP A 271 -4.99 0.79 -12.80
N ARG A 272 -4.73 -0.49 -13.08
CA ARG A 272 -5.44 -1.25 -14.13
C ARG A 272 -6.88 -1.55 -13.72
N THR A 273 -7.05 -2.12 -12.54
CA THR A 273 -8.34 -2.56 -12.02
C THR A 273 -9.23 -1.37 -11.67
N ALA A 274 -8.69 -0.34 -11.02
CA ALA A 274 -9.46 0.83 -10.61
C ALA A 274 -10.12 1.58 -11.78
N ARG A 275 -9.49 1.58 -12.95
CA ARG A 275 -10.03 2.23 -14.15
C ARG A 275 -11.06 1.38 -14.91
N ALA A 276 -10.97 0.07 -14.79
CA ALA A 276 -11.81 -0.87 -15.54
C ALA A 276 -12.99 -1.41 -14.72
N MET A 277 -12.81 -1.51 -13.40
CA MET A 277 -13.79 -2.11 -12.50
C MET A 277 -14.90 -1.13 -12.13
N PRO A 278 -16.18 -1.47 -12.36
CA PRO A 278 -17.29 -0.73 -11.79
C PRO A 278 -17.45 -1.06 -10.30
N TRP A 279 -16.62 -0.43 -9.46
CA TRP A 279 -16.73 -0.60 -8.02
C TRP A 279 -18.11 -0.15 -7.53
N PRO A 280 -18.79 -0.93 -6.66
CA PRO A 280 -20.20 -0.67 -6.30
C PRO A 280 -20.47 0.69 -5.69
N GLU A 281 -19.47 1.31 -5.08
CA GLU A 281 -19.63 2.51 -4.25
C GLU A 281 -18.79 3.69 -4.71
N ALA A 282 -17.78 3.45 -5.54
CA ALA A 282 -16.91 4.50 -6.03
C ALA A 282 -16.93 4.56 -7.56
N ARG A 283 -16.79 5.75 -8.12
CA ARG A 283 -16.55 5.92 -9.56
C ARG A 283 -15.12 5.50 -9.95
N GLY A 284 -14.64 4.38 -9.42
CA GLY A 284 -13.27 3.90 -9.50
C GLY A 284 -12.59 3.96 -8.12
N GLY A 285 -11.40 3.47 -7.98
CA GLY A 285 -10.63 3.41 -6.76
C GLY A 285 -10.71 2.04 -6.08
N GLY A 286 -11.83 1.64 -5.59
CA GLY A 286 -11.99 0.40 -4.83
C GLY A 286 -11.72 0.57 -3.34
N PRO A 287 -11.85 -0.51 -2.54
CA PRO A 287 -11.64 -0.48 -1.10
C PRO A 287 -10.14 -0.59 -0.74
N PHE A 288 -9.87 -0.54 0.55
CA PHE A 288 -8.60 -0.95 1.13
C PHE A 288 -8.64 -2.43 1.51
N THR A 289 -7.50 -3.09 1.56
CA THR A 289 -7.44 -4.46 2.11
C THR A 289 -7.87 -4.47 3.57
N MET A 290 -8.26 -5.63 4.09
CA MET A 290 -8.29 -5.77 5.54
C MET A 290 -6.88 -5.51 6.10
N PRO A 291 -6.77 -4.95 7.31
CA PRO A 291 -5.48 -4.86 8.00
C PRO A 291 -4.89 -6.25 8.23
N ARG A 292 -3.60 -6.42 7.94
CA ARG A 292 -2.89 -7.70 7.99
C ARG A 292 -1.75 -7.63 8.99
N ARG A 293 -1.72 -8.58 9.92
CA ARG A 293 -0.56 -8.75 10.80
C ARG A 293 0.62 -9.24 9.98
N VAL A 294 1.79 -8.69 10.26
CA VAL A 294 3.05 -9.01 9.59
C VAL A 294 4.02 -9.60 10.60
N GLU A 295 4.48 -10.81 10.36
CA GLU A 295 5.52 -11.47 11.14
C GLU A 295 6.71 -11.78 10.26
N LEU A 296 7.92 -11.66 10.80
CA LEU A 296 9.13 -12.15 10.14
C LEU A 296 9.41 -13.58 10.59
N ARG A 297 9.44 -14.53 9.66
CA ARG A 297 9.84 -15.92 9.91
C ARG A 297 10.94 -16.34 8.96
N GLY A 298 12.14 -16.50 9.52
CA GLY A 298 13.34 -16.71 8.69
C GLY A 298 13.60 -15.52 7.78
N ASP A 299 13.61 -15.76 6.48
CA ASP A 299 13.82 -14.78 5.42
C ASP A 299 12.50 -14.32 4.76
N ARG A 300 11.33 -14.54 5.39
CA ARG A 300 10.02 -14.26 4.80
C ARG A 300 9.13 -13.44 5.72
N LEU A 301 8.38 -12.52 5.12
CA LEU A 301 7.24 -11.91 5.77
C LEU A 301 6.03 -12.84 5.64
N MET A 302 5.37 -13.09 6.78
CA MET A 302 4.16 -13.88 6.88
C MET A 302 3.00 -12.95 7.17
N LEU A 303 1.95 -13.05 6.37
CA LEU A 303 0.75 -12.23 6.49
C LEU A 303 -0.42 -13.06 7.03
N SER A 304 -1.16 -12.49 7.95
CA SER A 304 -2.42 -13.05 8.45
C SER A 304 -3.43 -11.92 8.71
N PRO A 305 -4.74 -12.21 8.72
CA PRO A 305 -5.73 -11.21 9.09
C PRO A 305 -5.46 -10.63 10.47
N ALA A 306 -5.47 -9.31 10.61
CA ALA A 306 -5.37 -8.62 11.90
C ALA A 306 -6.75 -8.39 12.55
N ILE A 307 -7.80 -8.95 11.98
CA ILE A 307 -9.19 -8.79 12.40
C ILE A 307 -9.71 -10.05 13.10
N GLY A 308 -10.62 -9.86 14.06
CA GLY A 308 -11.23 -10.96 14.84
C GLY A 308 -12.42 -11.61 14.15
N ARG A 309 -12.41 -11.75 12.82
CA ARG A 309 -13.50 -12.31 12.04
C ARG A 309 -13.17 -13.73 11.54
N ALA A 310 -14.14 -14.62 11.58
CA ALA A 310 -14.04 -15.90 10.90
C ALA A 310 -14.07 -15.70 9.36
N PRO A 311 -13.35 -16.55 8.59
CA PRO A 311 -13.40 -16.51 7.14
C PRO A 311 -14.81 -16.84 6.61
N ASP A 312 -15.13 -16.33 5.42
CA ASP A 312 -16.38 -16.63 4.71
C ASP A 312 -16.36 -18.04 4.09
N GLY A 313 -15.17 -18.62 3.96
CA GLY A 313 -14.93 -19.97 3.50
C GLY A 313 -13.48 -20.39 3.72
N VAL A 314 -13.21 -21.67 3.56
CA VAL A 314 -11.84 -22.21 3.62
C VAL A 314 -11.62 -23.05 2.37
N GLY A 315 -10.73 -22.59 1.50
CA GLY A 315 -10.22 -23.38 0.38
C GLY A 315 -9.19 -24.39 0.84
N HIS A 316 -8.89 -25.36 -0.02
CA HIS A 316 -7.87 -26.36 0.23
C HIS A 316 -6.82 -26.30 -0.90
N LEU A 317 -5.60 -25.92 -0.54
CA LEU A 317 -4.51 -25.70 -1.50
C LEU A 317 -3.25 -26.49 -1.05
N ALA A 318 -3.22 -27.78 -1.38
CA ALA A 318 -2.06 -28.63 -1.16
C ALA A 318 -1.02 -28.47 -2.29
N ASP A 319 0.18 -29.05 -2.09
CA ASP A 319 1.18 -29.14 -3.15
C ASP A 319 0.65 -30.04 -4.28
N GLY A 320 0.73 -29.55 -5.52
CA GLY A 320 0.10 -30.16 -6.69
C GLY A 320 -1.40 -29.82 -6.82
N GLY A 321 -1.96 -29.04 -5.88
CA GLY A 321 -3.38 -28.69 -5.85
C GLY A 321 -3.71 -27.38 -6.55
N ARG A 322 -5.02 -27.15 -6.69
CA ARG A 322 -5.60 -25.96 -7.31
C ARG A 322 -6.83 -25.51 -6.53
N LEU A 323 -6.93 -24.20 -6.30
CA LEU A 323 -8.09 -23.53 -5.78
C LEU A 323 -8.67 -22.63 -6.86
N ARG A 324 -9.94 -22.75 -7.14
CA ARG A 324 -10.65 -21.92 -8.13
C ARG A 324 -11.79 -21.17 -7.48
N LEU A 325 -11.90 -19.88 -7.78
CA LEU A 325 -13.04 -19.06 -7.43
C LEU A 325 -13.67 -18.52 -8.72
N VAL A 326 -14.99 -18.62 -8.82
CA VAL A 326 -15.74 -18.17 -9.99
C VAL A 326 -16.90 -17.26 -9.56
N ARG A 327 -17.10 -16.17 -10.29
CA ARG A 327 -18.22 -15.26 -10.11
C ARG A 327 -18.66 -14.70 -11.47
N GLY A 328 -19.87 -15.03 -11.92
CA GLY A 328 -20.28 -14.67 -13.27
C GLY A 328 -19.26 -15.16 -14.31
N GLY A 329 -18.74 -14.27 -15.14
CA GLY A 329 -17.69 -14.61 -16.11
C GLY A 329 -16.25 -14.47 -15.60
N ALA A 330 -16.07 -14.03 -14.35
CA ALA A 330 -14.75 -13.83 -13.76
C ALA A 330 -14.25 -15.10 -13.05
N ARG A 331 -12.94 -15.35 -13.12
CA ARG A 331 -12.27 -16.49 -12.49
C ARG A 331 -10.95 -16.06 -11.86
N LEU A 332 -10.73 -16.50 -10.62
CA LEU A 332 -9.44 -16.49 -9.94
C LEU A 332 -9.00 -17.95 -9.74
N GLU A 333 -7.80 -18.26 -10.12
CA GLU A 333 -7.21 -19.60 -9.96
C GLU A 333 -5.85 -19.48 -9.27
N VAL A 334 -5.65 -20.29 -8.24
CA VAL A 334 -4.39 -20.44 -7.51
C VAL A 334 -3.93 -21.87 -7.64
N GLU A 335 -2.78 -22.10 -8.23
CA GLU A 335 -2.20 -23.42 -8.47
C GLU A 335 -0.85 -23.52 -7.77
N VAL A 336 -0.60 -24.64 -7.10
CA VAL A 336 0.71 -24.95 -6.49
C VAL A 336 1.32 -26.15 -7.21
N SER A 337 2.46 -25.96 -7.82
CA SER A 337 3.16 -27.00 -8.55
C SER A 337 4.67 -26.77 -8.53
N ALA A 338 5.44 -27.84 -8.32
CA ALA A 338 6.89 -27.83 -8.33
C ALA A 338 7.52 -26.72 -7.45
N GLY A 339 7.00 -26.51 -6.23
CA GLY A 339 7.49 -25.50 -5.29
C GLY A 339 7.20 -24.05 -5.69
N ARG A 340 6.28 -23.84 -6.63
CA ARG A 340 5.83 -22.52 -7.07
C ARG A 340 4.32 -22.38 -6.89
N VAL A 341 3.89 -21.16 -6.61
CA VAL A 341 2.49 -20.76 -6.67
C VAL A 341 2.26 -19.92 -7.92
N THR A 342 1.20 -20.22 -8.65
CA THR A 342 0.74 -19.46 -9.81
C THR A 342 -0.64 -18.92 -9.51
N VAL A 343 -0.81 -17.60 -9.59
CA VAL A 343 -2.10 -16.91 -9.44
C VAL A 343 -2.51 -16.37 -10.80
N ARG A 344 -3.71 -16.74 -11.25
CA ARG A 344 -4.31 -16.26 -12.51
C ARG A 344 -5.65 -15.64 -12.24
N ARG A 345 -5.92 -14.50 -12.85
CA ARG A 345 -7.26 -13.91 -12.91
C ARG A 345 -7.64 -13.65 -14.35
N ASP A 346 -8.78 -14.21 -14.74
CA ASP A 346 -9.49 -13.90 -15.99
C ASP A 346 -10.84 -13.30 -15.64
N ALA A 347 -11.17 -12.15 -16.21
CA ALA A 347 -12.45 -11.48 -16.04
C ALA A 347 -12.78 -10.67 -17.28
N PRO A 348 -14.07 -10.60 -17.71
CA PRO A 348 -14.44 -9.99 -18.98
C PRO A 348 -13.93 -8.56 -19.18
N ASP A 349 -13.99 -7.74 -18.15
CA ASP A 349 -13.68 -6.31 -18.22
C ASP A 349 -12.33 -5.94 -17.58
N LEU A 350 -11.57 -6.93 -17.14
CA LEU A 350 -10.27 -6.71 -16.51
C LEU A 350 -9.15 -7.34 -17.34
N PRO A 351 -7.99 -6.70 -17.40
CA PRO A 351 -6.84 -7.31 -18.06
C PRO A 351 -6.48 -8.66 -17.43
N HIS A 352 -6.09 -9.61 -18.27
CA HIS A 352 -5.54 -10.89 -17.82
C HIS A 352 -4.39 -10.66 -16.85
N PHE A 353 -4.32 -11.47 -15.80
CA PHE A 353 -3.26 -11.44 -14.82
C PHE A 353 -2.71 -12.85 -14.59
N GLU A 354 -1.40 -12.98 -14.63
CA GLU A 354 -0.68 -14.18 -14.16
C GLU A 354 0.56 -13.76 -13.39
N ARG A 355 0.72 -14.32 -12.20
CA ARG A 355 1.93 -14.19 -11.38
C ARG A 355 2.41 -15.54 -10.93
N ARG A 356 3.73 -15.74 -11.01
CA ARG A 356 4.41 -16.92 -10.48
C ARG A 356 5.42 -16.52 -9.42
N ALA A 357 5.33 -17.14 -8.26
CA ALA A 357 6.24 -16.90 -7.14
C ALA A 357 6.69 -18.23 -6.51
N PRO A 358 7.78 -18.25 -5.75
CA PRO A 358 8.09 -19.38 -4.89
C PRO A 358 6.95 -19.65 -3.92
N ALA A 359 6.52 -20.90 -3.80
CA ALA A 359 5.52 -21.28 -2.82
C ALA A 359 6.07 -21.13 -1.40
N PRO A 360 5.28 -20.65 -0.42
CA PRO A 360 5.67 -20.68 0.97
C PRO A 360 5.97 -22.10 1.44
N ALA A 361 7.11 -22.27 2.11
CA ALA A 361 7.61 -23.60 2.48
C ALA A 361 6.87 -24.24 3.66
N ALA A 362 6.29 -23.45 4.57
CA ALA A 362 5.68 -23.91 5.81
C ALA A 362 4.19 -23.54 5.88
N GLY A 363 3.39 -24.43 6.47
CA GLY A 363 1.96 -24.24 6.70
C GLY A 363 1.09 -25.37 6.15
N GLY A 364 -0.14 -25.40 6.60
CA GLY A 364 -1.15 -26.39 6.17
C GLY A 364 -1.71 -26.07 4.77
N PRO A 365 -2.56 -26.95 4.25
CA PRO A 365 -3.24 -26.74 2.98
C PRO A 365 -4.44 -25.81 3.07
N GLU A 366 -4.87 -25.43 4.24
CA GLU A 366 -6.02 -24.54 4.44
C GLU A 366 -5.72 -23.13 3.92
N ALA A 367 -6.68 -22.58 3.19
CA ALA A 367 -6.64 -21.25 2.63
C ALA A 367 -7.92 -20.47 3.04
N PRO A 368 -7.92 -19.80 4.21
CA PRO A 368 -9.01 -18.92 4.62
C PRO A 368 -9.33 -17.86 3.58
N LEU A 369 -10.63 -17.71 3.30
CA LEU A 369 -11.18 -16.82 2.27
C LEU A 369 -12.03 -15.74 2.94
N PHE A 370 -11.80 -14.49 2.61
CA PHE A 370 -12.58 -13.33 3.02
C PHE A 370 -13.18 -12.68 1.78
N ILE A 371 -14.51 -12.67 1.72
CA ILE A 371 -15.26 -12.22 0.54
C ILE A 371 -16.14 -11.03 0.92
N ASP A 372 -15.96 -9.91 0.26
CA ASP A 372 -16.71 -8.69 0.55
C ASP A 372 -17.07 -7.94 -0.75
N GLY A 373 -18.29 -8.11 -1.19
CA GLY A 373 -18.70 -7.65 -2.50
C GLY A 373 -17.91 -8.35 -3.61
N PRO A 374 -17.24 -7.61 -4.50
CA PRO A 374 -16.39 -8.17 -5.53
C PRO A 374 -14.97 -8.53 -5.06
N LEU A 375 -14.58 -8.10 -3.86
CA LEU A 375 -13.23 -8.31 -3.35
C LEU A 375 -13.10 -9.66 -2.67
N VAL A 376 -11.99 -10.35 -2.95
CA VAL A 376 -11.57 -11.59 -2.31
C VAL A 376 -10.16 -11.42 -1.76
N GLU A 377 -9.97 -11.80 -0.51
CA GLU A 377 -8.66 -11.98 0.09
C GLU A 377 -8.48 -13.42 0.55
N ILE A 378 -7.40 -14.05 0.12
CA ILE A 378 -7.03 -15.45 0.45
C ILE A 378 -5.75 -15.40 1.27
N PHE A 379 -5.73 -16.13 2.38
CA PHE A 379 -4.51 -16.31 3.18
C PHE A 379 -4.10 -17.78 3.15
N TRP A 380 -2.88 -18.03 2.67
CA TRP A 380 -2.38 -19.39 2.54
C TRP A 380 -0.90 -19.45 2.91
N ARG A 381 -0.58 -20.27 3.91
CA ARG A 381 0.82 -20.45 4.39
C ARG A 381 1.56 -19.12 4.65
N GLY A 382 0.83 -18.10 5.14
CA GLY A 382 1.37 -16.76 5.39
C GLY A 382 1.55 -15.87 4.15
N ALA A 383 1.19 -16.32 2.97
CA ALA A 383 1.00 -15.47 1.81
C ALA A 383 -0.43 -14.90 1.78
N ALA A 384 -0.58 -13.72 1.18
CA ALA A 384 -1.87 -13.13 0.89
C ALA A 384 -2.08 -13.04 -0.64
N ILE A 385 -3.32 -13.16 -1.07
CA ILE A 385 -3.74 -13.00 -2.47
C ILE A 385 -4.98 -12.12 -2.47
N THR A 386 -4.88 -10.95 -3.06
CA THR A 386 -5.99 -9.98 -3.17
C THR A 386 -6.44 -9.88 -4.61
N ALA A 387 -7.73 -10.09 -4.85
CA ALA A 387 -8.29 -10.00 -6.19
C ALA A 387 -9.72 -9.46 -6.19
N ALA A 388 -10.02 -8.60 -7.16
CA ALA A 388 -11.38 -8.25 -7.53
C ALA A 388 -11.92 -9.27 -8.54
N LEU A 389 -13.12 -9.80 -8.23
CA LEU A 389 -13.90 -10.67 -9.10
C LEU A 389 -15.21 -9.96 -9.45
N PRO A 390 -15.28 -9.24 -10.60
CA PRO A 390 -16.51 -8.60 -11.05
C PRO A 390 -17.56 -9.64 -11.42
N GLY A 391 -18.81 -9.19 -11.56
CA GLY A 391 -19.92 -10.02 -11.98
C GLY A 391 -21.03 -10.12 -10.95
N GLU A 392 -22.12 -10.73 -11.36
CA GLU A 392 -23.28 -10.97 -10.53
C GLU A 392 -23.22 -12.36 -9.84
N GLY A 393 -24.00 -12.52 -8.79
CA GLY A 393 -24.08 -13.76 -8.06
C GLY A 393 -23.08 -13.91 -6.92
N ARG A 394 -23.07 -15.10 -6.32
CA ARG A 394 -22.12 -15.47 -5.28
C ARG A 394 -20.83 -15.99 -5.88
N ILE A 395 -19.75 -15.88 -5.12
CA ILE A 395 -18.49 -16.52 -5.46
C ILE A 395 -18.61 -18.03 -5.16
N GLU A 396 -18.37 -18.84 -6.17
CA GLU A 396 -18.30 -20.30 -6.07
C GLU A 396 -16.85 -20.70 -5.83
N ILE A 397 -16.64 -21.63 -4.90
CA ILE A 397 -15.33 -22.15 -4.51
C ILE A 397 -15.26 -23.60 -5.00
N GLY A 398 -14.25 -23.93 -5.82
CA GLY A 398 -14.02 -25.25 -6.41
C GLY A 398 -12.57 -25.74 -6.33
#